data_a668f7676d35f15c28ed50f8856a18ad
#
_entry.id   a668f7676d35f15c28ed50f8856a18ad
#
_cell.length_a   1.000
_cell.length_b   1.000
_cell.length_c   1.000
_cell.angle_alpha   90.00
_cell.angle_beta   90.00
_cell.angle_gamma   90.00
#
_symmetry.space_group_name_H-M   'P 1'
#
loop_
_entity.id
_entity.type
_entity.pdbx_description
1 polymer ?
#
loop_
_entity_poly.entity_id
_entity_poly.type
_entity_poly.pdbx_seq_one_letter_code
_entity_poly.pdbx_strand_id
1 'polypeptide(L)'
;MRFLKLYFIIVISAFSIQCFAQSVDSIKIEKRTSNLSLSYISSLIYPGARFGIELPVNTIYITKISRSGNEKDFTKDRFVTANLSWYHHPAFHDNVYLSAGWTMRRTKSHGFMTEFSPEIGLSRTFLGGTTYKVDDNGNVTIKKAAGYYYALVSVGGGIGYDFSKTKQKPFLIFSKFNLLMMFPYNNTIYLRPVMEIGLIYKPFNFLSIKVKSKSRTK
;
A
#
# COMPACT_ATOMS: atom_id res chain seq x y z
N MET A 1 29.19 22.42 21.51
CA MET A 1 28.56 21.10 21.26
C MET A 1 27.60 20.61 22.37
N ARG A 2 27.77 20.94 23.64
CA ARG A 2 26.85 20.49 24.73
C ARG A 2 25.46 21.14 24.66
N PHE A 3 25.34 22.41 24.28
CA PHE A 3 24.05 23.13 24.18
C PHE A 3 23.14 22.63 23.05
N LEU A 4 23.72 22.15 21.91
CA LEU A 4 22.94 21.63 20.79
C LEU A 4 22.27 20.29 21.14
N LYS A 5 22.90 19.44 21.95
CA LYS A 5 22.33 18.19 22.45
C LYS A 5 21.18 18.42 23.42
N LEU A 6 21.27 19.46 24.25
CA LEU A 6 20.22 19.84 25.22
C LEU A 6 18.95 20.33 24.47
N TYR A 7 19.14 21.15 23.43
CA TYR A 7 18.03 21.63 22.58
C TYR A 7 17.30 20.51 21.86
N PHE A 8 18.05 19.51 21.36
CA PHE A 8 17.47 18.36 20.67
C PHE A 8 16.64 17.46 21.62
N ILE A 9 17.08 17.29 22.86
CA ILE A 9 16.34 16.55 23.90
C ILE A 9 15.07 17.28 24.32
N ILE A 10 15.11 18.62 24.47
CA ILE A 10 13.94 19.43 24.82
C ILE A 10 12.91 19.43 23.69
N VAL A 11 13.33 19.49 22.42
CA VAL A 11 12.43 19.43 21.26
C VAL A 11 11.78 18.05 21.15
N ILE A 12 12.51 16.97 21.39
CA ILE A 12 11.96 15.60 21.37
C ILE A 12 10.99 15.39 22.55
N SER A 13 11.29 15.92 23.73
CA SER A 13 10.39 15.80 24.89
C SER A 13 9.13 16.64 24.75
N ALA A 14 9.19 17.81 24.10
CA ALA A 14 8.02 18.63 23.79
C ALA A 14 7.11 17.98 22.74
N PHE A 15 7.65 17.16 21.81
CA PHE A 15 6.86 16.41 20.84
C PHE A 15 6.15 15.19 21.46
N SER A 16 6.66 14.64 22.57
CA SER A 16 6.10 13.45 23.23
C SER A 16 4.93 13.77 24.18
N ILE A 17 4.68 15.02 24.54
CA ILE A 17 3.63 15.40 25.51
C ILE A 17 2.26 15.65 24.83
N GLN A 18 2.14 15.63 23.52
CA GLN A 18 0.82 15.67 22.84
C GLN A 18 0.17 14.29 22.73
N CYS A 19 0.30 13.43 23.71
CA CYS A 19 -0.59 12.30 23.89
C CYS A 19 -1.94 12.79 24.43
N PHE A 20 -2.75 13.41 23.56
CA PHE A 20 -4.13 13.74 23.90
C PHE A 20 -4.81 12.42 24.29
N ALA A 21 -5.21 12.30 25.54
CA ALA A 21 -6.07 11.23 26.01
C ALA A 21 -7.37 11.24 25.20
N GLN A 22 -7.41 10.39 24.15
CA GLN A 22 -8.61 10.24 23.34
C GLN A 22 -9.57 9.36 24.12
N SER A 23 -10.73 9.87 24.48
CA SER A 23 -11.76 9.05 25.08
C SER A 23 -12.14 7.94 24.11
N VAL A 24 -12.01 6.70 24.55
CA VAL A 24 -12.49 5.53 23.80
C VAL A 24 -13.84 5.19 24.38
N ASP A 25 -14.90 5.56 23.67
CA ASP A 25 -16.27 5.38 24.16
C ASP A 25 -16.70 3.91 24.15
N SER A 26 -16.26 3.12 23.17
CA SER A 26 -16.55 1.71 23.09
C SER A 26 -15.54 0.90 22.26
N ILE A 27 -15.34 -0.36 22.67
CA ILE A 27 -14.57 -1.35 21.90
C ILE A 27 -15.54 -2.48 21.56
N LYS A 28 -15.68 -2.82 20.28
CA LYS A 28 -16.51 -3.92 19.77
C LYS A 28 -15.67 -4.84 18.88
N ILE A 29 -16.07 -6.10 18.83
CA ILE A 29 -15.52 -7.05 17.84
C ILE A 29 -16.53 -7.16 16.71
N GLU A 30 -16.12 -6.82 15.50
CA GLU A 30 -16.95 -6.86 14.30
C GLU A 30 -16.39 -7.91 13.33
N LYS A 31 -17.27 -8.56 12.58
CA LYS A 31 -16.88 -9.43 11.47
C LYS A 31 -16.77 -8.56 10.22
N ARG A 32 -15.59 -8.51 9.61
CA ARG A 32 -15.35 -7.75 8.37
C ARG A 32 -14.79 -8.67 7.29
N THR A 33 -15.22 -8.44 6.07
CA THR A 33 -14.74 -9.17 4.89
C THR A 33 -13.47 -8.57 4.35
N SER A 34 -12.64 -9.41 3.75
CA SER A 34 -11.45 -8.99 3.02
C SER A 34 -11.85 -8.37 1.69
N ASN A 35 -11.03 -7.43 1.20
CA ASN A 35 -11.25 -6.77 -0.07
C ASN A 35 -10.34 -7.36 -1.15
N LEU A 36 -10.77 -7.27 -2.40
CA LEU A 36 -9.97 -7.59 -3.58
C LEU A 36 -9.68 -6.32 -4.35
N SER A 37 -8.46 -6.13 -4.80
CA SER A 37 -8.08 -4.98 -5.61
C SER A 37 -7.56 -5.42 -6.98
N LEU A 38 -7.89 -4.63 -7.99
CA LEU A 38 -7.37 -4.76 -9.34
C LEU A 38 -7.02 -3.36 -9.83
N SER A 39 -5.80 -3.18 -10.30
CA SER A 39 -5.32 -1.88 -10.76
C SER A 39 -4.43 -1.99 -11.99
N TYR A 40 -4.48 -0.93 -12.78
CA TYR A 40 -3.48 -0.62 -13.78
C TYR A 40 -2.35 0.14 -13.11
N ILE A 41 -1.12 -0.28 -13.36
CA ILE A 41 0.09 0.37 -12.87
C ILE A 41 0.91 0.87 -14.06
N SER A 42 1.47 2.05 -13.94
CA SER A 42 2.34 2.60 -14.97
C SER A 42 3.51 3.38 -14.36
N SER A 43 4.68 3.20 -14.92
CA SER A 43 5.84 4.02 -14.64
C SER A 43 6.30 4.65 -15.95
N LEU A 44 5.82 5.88 -16.22
CA LEU A 44 6.00 6.57 -17.50
C LEU A 44 5.45 5.74 -18.68
N ILE A 45 6.31 4.93 -19.31
CA ILE A 45 5.99 4.13 -20.52
C ILE A 45 5.81 2.64 -20.23
N TYR A 46 5.90 2.21 -18.98
CA TYR A 46 5.83 0.78 -18.63
C TYR A 46 4.43 0.40 -18.13
N PRO A 47 3.56 -0.12 -19.00
CA PRO A 47 2.23 -0.57 -18.60
C PRO A 47 2.33 -1.84 -17.77
N GLY A 48 1.42 -2.00 -16.83
CA GLY A 48 1.34 -3.17 -16.00
C GLY A 48 0.00 -3.32 -15.31
N ALA A 49 -0.16 -4.44 -14.63
CA ALA A 49 -1.35 -4.76 -13.85
C ALA A 49 -0.95 -5.21 -12.44
N ARG A 50 -1.84 -4.95 -11.49
CA ARG A 50 -1.67 -5.37 -10.11
C ARG A 50 -2.97 -5.96 -9.60
N PHE A 51 -2.87 -7.14 -9.00
CA PHE A 51 -3.94 -7.78 -8.26
C PHE A 51 -3.55 -7.83 -6.78
N GLY A 52 -4.49 -7.52 -5.88
CA GLY A 52 -4.23 -7.49 -4.45
C GLY A 52 -5.39 -8.01 -3.62
N ILE A 53 -5.04 -8.44 -2.41
CA ILE A 53 -5.98 -8.77 -1.33
C ILE A 53 -5.68 -7.89 -0.12
N GLU A 54 -6.73 -7.35 0.50
CA GLU A 54 -6.63 -6.54 1.72
C GLU A 54 -7.35 -7.27 2.87
N LEU A 55 -6.60 -7.66 3.88
CA LEU A 55 -7.10 -8.31 5.08
C LEU A 55 -7.32 -7.24 6.17
N PRO A 56 -8.56 -7.03 6.67
CA PRO A 56 -8.82 -6.02 7.68
C PRO A 56 -8.21 -6.42 9.03
N VAL A 57 -7.54 -5.48 9.69
CA VAL A 57 -6.90 -5.67 11.00
C VAL A 57 -7.65 -4.93 12.09
N ASN A 58 -7.93 -3.66 11.90
CA ASN A 58 -8.75 -2.87 12.81
C ASN A 58 -9.46 -1.72 12.12
N THR A 59 -10.51 -1.22 12.78
CA THR A 59 -11.29 -0.07 12.34
C THR A 59 -11.49 0.88 13.50
N ILE A 60 -11.37 2.18 13.25
CA ILE A 60 -11.64 3.22 14.22
C ILE A 60 -12.66 4.18 13.60
N TYR A 61 -13.84 4.25 14.20
CA TYR A 61 -14.86 5.24 13.89
C TYR A 61 -14.59 6.49 14.69
N ILE A 62 -14.55 7.65 14.05
CA ILE A 62 -14.22 8.92 14.69
C ILE A 62 -15.29 9.95 14.30
N THR A 63 -15.99 10.45 15.29
CA THR A 63 -16.86 11.62 15.19
C THR A 63 -16.12 12.83 15.73
N LYS A 64 -15.92 13.85 14.91
CA LYS A 64 -15.35 15.13 15.30
C LYS A 64 -16.46 16.17 15.38
N ILE A 65 -16.58 16.80 16.54
CA ILE A 65 -17.48 17.93 16.74
C ILE A 65 -16.67 19.22 16.49
N SER A 66 -17.07 19.98 15.48
CA SER A 66 -16.45 21.28 15.19
C SER A 66 -16.86 22.29 16.24
N ARG A 67 -16.09 23.37 16.43
CA ARG A 67 -16.47 24.51 17.29
C ARG A 67 -17.83 25.14 16.90
N SER A 68 -18.24 24.99 15.64
CA SER A 68 -19.53 25.41 15.11
C SER A 68 -20.68 24.42 15.34
N GLY A 69 -20.48 23.35 16.12
CA GLY A 69 -21.47 22.30 16.36
C GLY A 69 -21.64 21.28 15.23
N ASN A 70 -20.96 21.44 14.09
CA ASN A 70 -21.05 20.52 12.98
C ASN A 70 -20.28 19.24 13.26
N GLU A 71 -20.95 18.09 13.13
CA GLU A 71 -20.34 16.77 13.24
C GLU A 71 -19.70 16.32 11.91
N LYS A 72 -18.50 15.76 11.99
CA LYS A 72 -17.77 15.19 10.86
C LYS A 72 -17.33 13.78 11.19
N ASP A 73 -17.94 12.82 10.54
CA ASP A 73 -17.60 11.41 10.70
C ASP A 73 -16.57 10.94 9.69
N PHE A 74 -15.63 10.14 10.16
CA PHE A 74 -14.71 9.42 9.31
C PHE A 74 -14.27 8.10 9.94
N THR A 75 -13.91 7.16 9.09
CA THR A 75 -13.43 5.85 9.47
C THR A 75 -11.93 5.77 9.18
N LYS A 76 -11.16 5.20 10.10
CA LYS A 76 -9.77 4.80 9.88
C LYS A 76 -9.68 3.29 9.87
N ASP A 77 -9.42 2.73 8.71
CA ASP A 77 -9.22 1.30 8.51
C ASP A 77 -7.74 0.98 8.34
N ARG A 78 -7.32 -0.16 8.89
CA ARG A 78 -5.98 -0.71 8.68
C ARG A 78 -6.11 -2.10 8.09
N PHE A 79 -5.30 -2.35 7.07
CA PHE A 79 -5.26 -3.63 6.36
C PHE A 79 -3.83 -4.15 6.30
N VAL A 80 -3.68 -5.46 6.34
CA VAL A 80 -2.52 -6.15 5.79
C VAL A 80 -2.85 -6.45 4.34
N THR A 81 -1.93 -6.16 3.43
CA THR A 81 -2.12 -6.34 2.00
C THR A 81 -1.10 -7.31 1.43
N ALA A 82 -1.52 -8.09 0.46
CA ALA A 82 -0.64 -8.90 -0.38
C ALA A 82 -0.98 -8.61 -1.84
N ASN A 83 0.04 -8.32 -2.65
CA ASN A 83 -0.14 -7.88 -4.02
C ASN A 83 0.77 -8.65 -4.97
N LEU A 84 0.22 -9.10 -6.08
CA LEU A 84 0.95 -9.62 -7.23
C LEU A 84 0.88 -8.59 -8.34
N SER A 85 2.01 -8.19 -8.86
CA SER A 85 2.13 -7.16 -9.89
C SER A 85 2.99 -7.64 -11.04
N TRP A 86 2.62 -7.22 -12.23
CA TRP A 86 3.37 -7.44 -13.45
C TRP A 86 3.46 -6.14 -14.22
N TYR A 87 4.62 -5.86 -14.84
CA TYR A 87 4.76 -4.80 -15.81
C TYR A 87 5.66 -5.22 -16.98
N HIS A 88 5.40 -4.63 -18.12
CA HIS A 88 6.13 -4.86 -19.37
C HIS A 88 7.02 -3.67 -19.71
N HIS A 89 8.30 -3.93 -19.98
CA HIS A 89 9.22 -2.97 -20.57
C HIS A 89 9.39 -3.30 -22.05
N PRO A 90 8.90 -2.47 -22.98
CA PRO A 90 8.78 -2.84 -24.41
C PRO A 90 10.07 -3.33 -25.08
N ALA A 91 11.24 -2.90 -24.62
CA ALA A 91 12.52 -3.18 -25.27
C ALA A 91 13.38 -4.20 -24.52
N PHE A 92 13.15 -4.45 -23.21
CA PHE A 92 14.18 -5.14 -22.41
C PHE A 92 13.70 -6.29 -21.56
N HIS A 93 12.57 -6.19 -20.87
CA HIS A 93 12.19 -7.22 -19.91
C HIS A 93 10.73 -7.13 -19.45
N ASP A 94 10.21 -8.25 -19.01
CA ASP A 94 9.04 -8.31 -18.14
C ASP A 94 9.49 -8.37 -16.68
N ASN A 95 8.66 -7.83 -15.79
CA ASN A 95 8.92 -7.93 -14.37
C ASN A 95 7.66 -8.39 -13.64
N VAL A 96 7.82 -9.36 -12.76
CA VAL A 96 6.78 -9.82 -11.84
C VAL A 96 7.27 -9.59 -10.42
N TYR A 97 6.42 -8.99 -9.58
CA TYR A 97 6.77 -8.83 -8.17
C TYR A 97 5.60 -9.16 -7.25
N LEU A 98 5.97 -9.79 -6.13
CA LEU A 98 5.08 -10.09 -5.03
C LEU A 98 5.44 -9.17 -3.88
N SER A 99 4.46 -8.46 -3.33
CA SER A 99 4.65 -7.58 -2.17
C SER A 99 3.61 -7.83 -1.09
N ALA A 100 4.02 -7.60 0.15
CA ALA A 100 3.15 -7.55 1.31
C ALA A 100 3.33 -6.20 2.01
N GLY A 101 2.26 -5.66 2.56
CA GLY A 101 2.31 -4.33 3.14
C GLY A 101 1.24 -4.05 4.19
N TRP A 102 1.29 -2.82 4.65
CA TRP A 102 0.36 -2.30 5.64
C TRP A 102 -0.32 -1.06 5.08
N THR A 103 -1.64 -1.16 4.84
CA THR A 103 -2.42 -0.04 4.32
C THR A 103 -3.21 0.66 5.43
N MET A 104 -3.04 1.96 5.53
CA MET A 104 -3.80 2.85 6.41
C MET A 104 -4.72 3.70 5.54
N ARG A 105 -6.03 3.48 5.65
CA ARG A 105 -7.06 4.16 4.86
C ARG A 105 -7.93 5.00 5.79
N ARG A 106 -8.15 6.26 5.41
CA ARG A 106 -9.09 7.17 6.07
C ARG A 106 -10.20 7.52 5.09
N THR A 107 -11.44 7.17 5.44
CA THR A 107 -12.63 7.41 4.61
C THR A 107 -13.58 8.37 5.34
N LYS A 108 -13.98 9.45 4.67
CA LYS A 108 -14.98 10.39 5.17
C LYS A 108 -16.41 9.84 4.93
N SER A 109 -17.39 10.35 5.66
CA SER A 109 -18.81 9.93 5.52
C SER A 109 -19.35 10.05 4.09
N HIS A 110 -18.93 11.07 3.35
CA HIS A 110 -19.32 11.29 1.95
C HIS A 110 -18.51 10.45 0.93
N GLY A 111 -17.70 9.47 1.38
CA GLY A 111 -17.01 8.52 0.52
C GLY A 111 -15.58 8.91 0.11
N PHE A 112 -15.16 10.16 0.23
CA PHE A 112 -13.77 10.53 -0.08
C PHE A 112 -12.78 9.82 0.83
N MET A 113 -11.75 9.21 0.25
CA MET A 113 -10.73 8.51 1.03
C MET A 113 -9.32 8.97 0.71
N THR A 114 -8.45 8.82 1.69
CA THR A 114 -6.99 8.95 1.57
C THR A 114 -6.33 7.69 2.09
N GLU A 115 -5.18 7.33 1.52
CA GLU A 115 -4.50 6.07 1.81
C GLU A 115 -3.00 6.27 1.87
N PHE A 116 -2.34 5.51 2.75
CA PHE A 116 -0.90 5.38 2.84
C PHE A 116 -0.55 3.90 2.99
N SER A 117 0.38 3.39 2.16
CA SER A 117 0.68 1.96 2.07
C SER A 117 2.18 1.70 1.87
N PRO A 118 2.94 1.47 2.94
CA PRO A 118 4.27 0.89 2.86
C PRO A 118 4.19 -0.61 2.55
N GLU A 119 5.10 -1.11 1.69
CA GLU A 119 5.17 -2.49 1.26
C GLU A 119 6.61 -2.97 1.18
N ILE A 120 6.81 -4.27 1.38
CA ILE A 120 8.06 -4.98 1.12
C ILE A 120 7.77 -6.16 0.20
N GLY A 121 8.74 -6.61 -0.58
CA GLY A 121 8.49 -7.70 -1.50
C GLY A 121 9.74 -8.22 -2.21
N LEU A 122 9.47 -9.09 -3.17
CA LEU A 122 10.46 -9.67 -4.06
C LEU A 122 10.03 -9.44 -5.50
N SER A 123 10.98 -9.06 -6.33
CA SER A 123 10.78 -8.79 -7.74
C SER A 123 11.67 -9.70 -8.56
N ARG A 124 11.15 -10.20 -9.68
CA ARG A 124 11.90 -10.96 -10.67
C ARG A 124 11.71 -10.35 -12.04
N THR A 125 12.82 -10.02 -12.70
CA THR A 125 12.83 -9.65 -14.11
C THR A 125 13.02 -10.89 -14.99
N PHE A 126 12.41 -10.87 -16.17
CA PHE A 126 12.59 -11.84 -17.24
C PHE A 126 13.12 -11.08 -18.45
N LEU A 127 14.37 -11.33 -18.82
CA LEU A 127 14.98 -10.65 -19.96
C LEU A 127 14.26 -10.99 -21.26
N GLY A 128 13.98 -9.98 -22.05
CA GLY A 128 13.49 -10.13 -23.42
C GLY A 128 14.65 -10.59 -24.33
N GLY A 129 14.34 -11.41 -25.30
CA GLY A 129 15.33 -11.94 -26.24
C GLY A 129 16.06 -13.19 -25.75
N THR A 130 16.87 -13.77 -26.64
CA THR A 130 17.59 -15.00 -26.39
C THR A 130 18.86 -14.74 -25.60
N THR A 131 18.96 -15.33 -24.41
CA THR A 131 20.18 -15.26 -23.57
C THR A 131 20.94 -16.55 -23.67
N TYR A 132 22.25 -16.48 -23.88
CA TYR A 132 23.14 -17.62 -23.97
C TYR A 132 23.98 -17.75 -22.70
N LYS A 133 24.23 -19.00 -22.32
CA LYS A 133 25.21 -19.36 -21.29
C LYS A 133 26.34 -20.11 -21.96
N VAL A 134 27.58 -19.70 -21.72
CA VAL A 134 28.78 -20.42 -22.10
C VAL A 134 29.28 -21.18 -20.87
N ASP A 135 29.52 -22.48 -21.00
CA ASP A 135 30.13 -23.30 -19.96
C ASP A 135 31.66 -23.20 -19.98
N ASP A 136 32.32 -23.78 -18.99
CA ASP A 136 33.80 -23.76 -18.87
C ASP A 136 34.51 -24.51 -20.02
N ASN A 137 33.82 -25.33 -20.77
CA ASN A 137 34.26 -26.06 -21.94
C ASN A 137 34.03 -25.33 -23.26
N GLY A 138 33.46 -24.11 -23.21
CA GLY A 138 33.15 -23.31 -24.39
C GLY A 138 31.82 -23.64 -25.07
N ASN A 139 31.01 -24.56 -24.55
CA ASN A 139 29.73 -24.90 -25.16
C ASN A 139 28.71 -23.79 -24.88
N VAL A 140 28.00 -23.41 -25.95
CA VAL A 140 26.97 -22.36 -25.89
C VAL A 140 25.59 -23.00 -25.76
N THR A 141 24.88 -22.67 -24.69
CA THR A 141 23.51 -23.17 -24.45
C THR A 141 22.54 -21.99 -24.24
N ILE A 142 21.28 -22.18 -24.64
CA ILE A 142 20.25 -21.15 -24.42
C ILE A 142 19.80 -21.20 -22.94
N LYS A 143 19.94 -20.09 -22.26
CA LYS A 143 19.46 -19.91 -20.89
C LYS A 143 17.99 -19.53 -20.91
N LYS A 144 17.08 -20.51 -20.67
CA LYS A 144 15.65 -20.27 -20.56
C LYS A 144 15.33 -19.42 -19.33
N ALA A 145 14.36 -18.49 -19.45
CA ALA A 145 13.89 -17.60 -18.39
C ALA A 145 15.02 -16.84 -17.68
N ALA A 146 15.98 -16.32 -18.44
CA ALA A 146 17.06 -15.50 -17.92
C ALA A 146 16.50 -14.24 -17.23
N GLY A 147 17.06 -13.85 -16.12
CA GLY A 147 16.62 -12.67 -15.36
C GLY A 147 17.27 -12.60 -13.98
N TYR A 148 16.83 -11.61 -13.20
CA TYR A 148 17.40 -11.28 -11.92
C TYR A 148 16.33 -11.16 -10.85
N TYR A 149 16.70 -11.43 -9.60
CA TYR A 149 15.88 -11.23 -8.43
C TYR A 149 16.31 -9.98 -7.68
N TYR A 150 15.34 -9.23 -7.18
CA TYR A 150 15.57 -8.03 -6.39
C TYR A 150 14.68 -8.06 -5.16
N ALA A 151 15.21 -7.61 -4.02
CA ALA A 151 14.37 -7.21 -2.92
C ALA A 151 13.70 -5.88 -3.27
N LEU A 152 12.47 -5.71 -2.81
CA LEU A 152 11.63 -4.56 -3.13
C LEU A 152 11.09 -3.94 -1.86
N VAL A 153 11.22 -2.62 -1.76
CA VAL A 153 10.52 -1.80 -0.76
C VAL A 153 9.72 -0.74 -1.51
N SER A 154 8.50 -0.48 -1.09
CA SER A 154 7.66 0.54 -1.69
C SER A 154 6.95 1.37 -0.63
N VAL A 155 6.76 2.65 -0.94
CA VAL A 155 5.93 3.56 -0.16
C VAL A 155 4.93 4.20 -1.11
N GLY A 156 3.64 4.04 -0.81
CA GLY A 156 2.55 4.56 -1.61
C GLY A 156 1.63 5.49 -0.83
N GLY A 157 1.12 6.51 -1.53
CA GLY A 157 0.06 7.40 -1.05
C GLY A 157 -0.99 7.61 -2.12
N GLY A 158 -2.25 7.68 -1.72
CA GLY A 158 -3.34 7.79 -2.69
C GLY A 158 -4.61 8.44 -2.17
N ILE A 159 -5.48 8.71 -3.12
CA ILE A 159 -6.82 9.24 -2.90
C ILE A 159 -7.82 8.36 -3.64
N GLY A 160 -9.07 8.41 -3.23
CA GLY A 160 -10.13 7.66 -3.92
C GLY A 160 -11.52 7.99 -3.40
N TYR A 161 -12.47 7.21 -3.88
CA TYR A 161 -13.87 7.38 -3.53
C TYR A 161 -14.54 6.03 -3.26
N ASP A 162 -15.12 5.91 -2.08
CA ASP A 162 -15.81 4.70 -1.60
C ASP A 162 -17.32 4.81 -1.85
N PHE A 163 -17.81 4.13 -2.87
CA PHE A 163 -19.23 4.10 -3.23
C PHE A 163 -20.09 3.35 -2.21
N SER A 164 -19.50 2.53 -1.35
CA SER A 164 -20.26 1.83 -0.32
C SER A 164 -20.83 2.78 0.75
N LYS A 165 -20.22 3.96 0.90
CA LYS A 165 -20.68 4.98 1.85
C LYS A 165 -21.87 5.82 1.36
N THR A 166 -21.99 6.00 0.05
CA THR A 166 -23.00 6.90 -0.54
C THR A 166 -24.04 6.19 -1.38
N LYS A 167 -23.66 5.14 -2.09
CA LYS A 167 -24.54 4.44 -3.06
C LYS A 167 -24.77 2.98 -2.71
N GLN A 168 -24.30 2.50 -1.55
CA GLN A 168 -24.34 1.09 -1.11
C GLN A 168 -23.78 0.10 -2.14
N LYS A 169 -22.89 0.56 -3.03
CA LYS A 169 -22.21 -0.26 -4.02
C LYS A 169 -20.91 -0.80 -3.42
N PRO A 170 -20.57 -2.09 -3.57
CA PRO A 170 -19.41 -2.70 -2.94
C PRO A 170 -18.08 -2.38 -3.65
N PHE A 171 -17.95 -1.17 -4.17
CA PHE A 171 -16.79 -0.72 -4.94
C PHE A 171 -16.18 0.56 -4.38
N LEU A 172 -14.87 0.67 -4.51
CA LEU A 172 -14.09 1.86 -4.27
C LEU A 172 -13.15 2.04 -5.45
N ILE A 173 -13.05 3.26 -5.98
CA ILE A 173 -12.05 3.63 -6.98
C ILE A 173 -10.93 4.42 -6.32
N PHE A 174 -9.69 4.24 -6.80
CA PHE A 174 -8.55 4.94 -6.24
C PHE A 174 -7.50 5.29 -7.31
N SER A 175 -6.73 6.32 -6.99
CA SER A 175 -5.48 6.65 -7.66
C SER A 175 -4.39 6.76 -6.61
N LYS A 176 -3.21 6.16 -6.87
CA LYS A 176 -2.10 6.07 -5.93
C LYS A 176 -0.80 6.36 -6.64
N PHE A 177 0.09 7.04 -5.95
CA PHE A 177 1.49 7.19 -6.35
C PHE A 177 2.35 6.34 -5.43
N ASN A 178 3.16 5.46 -6.02
CA ASN A 178 4.06 4.58 -5.30
C ASN A 178 5.50 4.89 -5.72
N LEU A 179 6.40 4.95 -4.75
CA LEU A 179 7.84 4.96 -4.99
C LEU A 179 8.41 3.59 -4.65
N LEU A 180 8.82 2.84 -5.68
CA LEU A 180 9.43 1.53 -5.55
C LEU A 180 10.95 1.68 -5.49
N MET A 181 11.57 0.93 -4.58
CA MET A 181 13.02 0.78 -4.44
C MET A 181 13.36 -0.69 -4.62
N MET A 182 14.21 -1.00 -5.59
CA MET A 182 14.69 -2.37 -5.85
C MET A 182 16.19 -2.46 -5.59
N PHE A 183 16.64 -3.52 -4.92
CA PHE A 183 18.03 -3.75 -4.59
C PHE A 183 18.35 -5.26 -4.44
N PRO A 184 19.61 -5.68 -4.65
CA PRO A 184 20.66 -4.93 -5.31
C PRO A 184 20.37 -4.83 -6.82
N TYR A 185 20.39 -3.62 -7.37
CA TYR A 185 20.24 -3.42 -8.81
C TYR A 185 21.56 -2.89 -9.37
N ASN A 186 22.30 -3.73 -10.11
CA ASN A 186 23.66 -3.40 -10.58
C ASN A 186 24.53 -2.79 -9.47
N ASN A 187 24.55 -3.42 -8.27
CA ASN A 187 25.23 -2.96 -7.04
C ASN A 187 24.75 -1.62 -6.47
N THR A 188 23.59 -1.13 -6.89
CA THR A 188 22.98 0.13 -6.43
C THR A 188 21.52 -0.08 -6.04
N ILE A 189 20.84 1.01 -5.72
CA ILE A 189 19.40 1.06 -5.49
C ILE A 189 18.75 1.66 -6.74
N TYR A 190 17.75 0.98 -7.28
CA TYR A 190 16.93 1.50 -8.39
C TYR A 190 15.61 2.05 -7.84
N LEU A 191 15.41 3.37 -8.03
CA LEU A 191 14.18 4.07 -7.66
C LEU A 191 13.24 4.13 -8.85
N ARG A 192 11.99 3.74 -8.64
CA ARG A 192 10.96 3.74 -9.67
C ARG A 192 9.67 4.37 -9.19
N PRO A 193 9.27 5.54 -9.71
CA PRO A 193 7.95 6.10 -9.49
C PRO A 193 6.91 5.31 -10.29
N VAL A 194 5.78 4.99 -9.65
CA VAL A 194 4.67 4.23 -10.27
C VAL A 194 3.36 4.90 -9.93
N MET A 195 2.60 5.23 -10.97
CA MET A 195 1.20 5.62 -10.85
C MET A 195 0.32 4.36 -10.88
N GLU A 196 -0.68 4.33 -10.04
CA GLU A 196 -1.63 3.21 -9.93
C GLU A 196 -3.06 3.78 -9.94
N ILE A 197 -3.92 3.22 -10.79
CA ILE A 197 -5.35 3.54 -10.84
C ILE A 197 -6.11 2.22 -10.81
N GLY A 198 -7.09 2.10 -9.92
CA GLY A 198 -7.76 0.81 -9.77
C GLY A 198 -9.07 0.86 -9.03
N LEU A 199 -9.58 -0.35 -8.87
CA LEU A 199 -10.82 -0.66 -8.16
C LEU A 199 -10.50 -1.57 -6.98
N ILE A 200 -11.20 -1.33 -5.86
CA ILE A 200 -11.28 -2.25 -4.74
C ILE A 200 -12.71 -2.76 -4.66
N TYR A 201 -12.88 -4.07 -4.76
CA TYR A 201 -14.14 -4.76 -4.57
C TYR A 201 -14.24 -5.27 -3.13
N LYS A 202 -15.36 -5.01 -2.48
CA LYS A 202 -15.70 -5.42 -1.11
C LYS A 202 -16.74 -6.54 -1.15
N PRO A 203 -16.35 -7.81 -1.31
CA PRO A 203 -17.28 -8.93 -1.40
C PRO A 203 -18.03 -9.13 -0.08
N PHE A 204 -19.27 -9.59 -0.15
CA PHE A 204 -20.13 -9.72 1.04
C PHE A 204 -19.66 -10.82 2.02
N ASN A 205 -19.11 -11.93 1.54
CA ASN A 205 -18.78 -13.11 2.36
C ASN A 205 -17.38 -13.70 2.10
N PHE A 206 -16.45 -12.91 1.59
CA PHE A 206 -15.11 -13.42 1.27
C PHE A 206 -14.17 -13.22 2.46
N LEU A 207 -13.53 -14.30 2.94
CA LEU A 207 -12.52 -14.30 4.02
C LEU A 207 -12.87 -13.33 5.16
N SER A 208 -13.94 -13.65 5.89
CA SER A 208 -14.39 -12.81 6.98
C SER A 208 -13.54 -12.98 8.24
N ILE A 209 -13.01 -11.88 8.75
CA ILE A 209 -12.10 -11.82 9.90
C ILE A 209 -12.78 -11.05 11.04
N LYS A 210 -12.61 -11.50 12.28
CA LYS A 210 -13.02 -10.76 13.47
C LYS A 210 -12.02 -9.64 13.74
N VAL A 211 -12.47 -8.40 13.73
CA VAL A 211 -11.66 -7.18 13.83
C VAL A 211 -12.05 -6.40 15.08
N LYS A 212 -11.10 -5.80 15.75
CA LYS A 212 -11.38 -4.84 16.84
C LYS A 212 -11.80 -3.51 16.21
N SER A 213 -13.01 -3.06 16.52
CA SER A 213 -13.48 -1.72 16.20
C SER A 213 -13.50 -0.83 17.44
N LYS A 214 -13.15 0.44 17.28
CA LYS A 214 -13.15 1.44 18.36
C LYS A 214 -13.97 2.63 17.90
N SER A 215 -14.86 3.14 18.75
CA SER A 215 -15.52 4.42 18.55
C SER A 215 -14.84 5.50 19.39
N ARG A 216 -14.70 6.71 18.84
CA ARG A 216 -14.09 7.86 19.53
C ARG A 216 -14.82 9.14 19.13
N THR A 217 -15.19 9.91 20.11
CA THR A 217 -15.69 11.28 19.93
C THR A 217 -14.58 12.28 20.29
N LYS A 218 -14.39 13.32 19.48
CA LYS A 218 -13.36 14.35 19.67
C LYS A 218 -13.95 15.75 19.57
#